data_b927be0773cd9f4b5067504e9bd310a1
#
_entry.id   b927be0773cd9f4b5067504e9bd310a1
#
_cell.length_a   1.000
_cell.length_b   1.000
_cell.length_c   1.000
_cell.angle_alpha   90.00
_cell.angle_beta   90.00
_cell.angle_gamma   90.00
#
_symmetry.space_group_name_H-M   'P 1'
#
loop_
_entity.id
_entity.type
_entity.pdbx_description
1 polymer ?
#
loop_
_entity_poly.entity_id
_entity_poly.type
_entity_poly.pdbx_seq_one_letter_code
_entity_poly.pdbx_strand_id
1 'polypeptide(L)'
;MSIVDKSDNEIISIADPIWQNLVKSSNIKDYGGFTRDFSTQMLFGANEVELGKQWANNKLITNLHETFEPFGCLRRGEHITVLIKQTNKEIPGEFLGRLVLGVEDLSLIHI
;
A
#
# COMPACT_ATOMS: atom_id res chain seq x y z
N MET A 1 -0.64 13.17 19.36
CA MET A 1 -0.75 13.92 18.10
C MET A 1 -1.26 12.98 17.01
N SER A 2 -2.28 13.40 16.30
CA SER A 2 -2.88 12.60 15.25
C SER A 2 -2.03 12.63 13.97
N ILE A 3 -2.06 11.54 13.20
CA ILE A 3 -1.35 11.47 11.92
C ILE A 3 -1.84 12.56 10.95
N VAL A 4 -3.11 12.98 11.03
CA VAL A 4 -3.66 14.01 10.15
C VAL A 4 -3.02 15.39 10.38
N ASP A 5 -2.37 15.58 11.53
CA ASP A 5 -1.68 16.83 11.86
C ASP A 5 -0.24 16.88 11.34
N LYS A 6 0.26 15.80 10.78
CA LYS A 6 1.61 15.73 10.22
C LYS A 6 1.64 16.37 8.83
N SER A 7 2.80 16.87 8.44
CA SER A 7 3.00 17.39 7.09
C SER A 7 2.97 16.28 6.04
N ASP A 8 2.75 16.62 4.79
CA ASP A 8 2.77 15.65 3.70
C ASP A 8 4.11 14.90 3.64
N ASN A 9 5.22 15.60 3.84
CA ASN A 9 6.54 14.97 3.82
C ASN A 9 6.71 13.95 4.95
N GLU A 10 6.21 14.25 6.14
CA GLU A 10 6.24 13.30 7.25
C GLU A 10 5.38 12.07 6.97
N ILE A 11 4.20 12.28 6.41
CA ILE A 11 3.28 11.20 6.06
C ILE A 11 3.88 10.32 4.98
N ILE A 12 4.47 10.91 3.95
CA ILE A 12 5.14 10.18 2.87
C ILE A 12 6.30 9.35 3.43
N SER A 13 7.06 9.90 4.39
CA SER A 13 8.15 9.16 5.04
C SER A 13 7.65 7.94 5.82
N ILE A 14 6.44 8.00 6.37
CA ILE A 14 5.81 6.86 7.04
C ILE A 14 5.32 5.84 5.99
N ALA A 15 4.72 6.31 4.92
CA ALA A 15 4.13 5.47 3.89
C ALA A 15 5.18 4.73 3.04
N ASP A 16 6.34 5.35 2.82
CA ASP A 16 7.36 4.83 1.92
C ASP A 16 7.78 3.38 2.25
N PRO A 17 8.22 3.07 3.49
CA PRO A 17 8.60 1.70 3.81
C PRO A 17 7.42 0.72 3.78
N ILE A 18 6.20 1.20 4.04
CA ILE A 18 5.00 0.37 3.96
C ILE A 18 4.75 -0.03 2.50
N TRP A 19 4.79 0.94 1.58
CA TRP A 19 4.59 0.68 0.16
C TRP A 19 5.70 -0.19 -0.43
N GLN A 20 6.96 0.06 -0.05
CA GLN A 20 8.08 -0.79 -0.46
C GLN A 20 7.86 -2.24 -0.07
N ASN A 21 7.40 -2.47 1.15
CA ASN A 21 7.11 -3.82 1.62
C ASN A 21 5.97 -4.45 0.84
N LEU A 22 4.92 -3.69 0.53
CA LEU A 22 3.79 -4.19 -0.26
C LEU A 22 4.25 -4.62 -1.66
N VAL A 23 5.04 -3.78 -2.33
CA VAL A 23 5.56 -4.08 -3.66
C VAL A 23 6.44 -5.33 -3.63
N LYS A 24 7.39 -5.38 -2.73
CA LYS A 24 8.31 -6.52 -2.60
C LYS A 24 7.55 -7.81 -2.31
N SER A 25 6.67 -7.78 -1.33
CA SER A 25 5.92 -8.97 -0.90
C SER A 25 4.94 -9.44 -1.98
N SER A 26 4.31 -8.51 -2.69
CA SER A 26 3.40 -8.84 -3.79
C SER A 26 4.16 -9.51 -4.94
N ASN A 27 5.33 -8.99 -5.30
CA ASN A 27 6.13 -9.55 -6.39
C ASN A 27 6.60 -10.98 -6.11
N ILE A 28 6.89 -11.30 -4.85
CA ILE A 28 7.31 -12.67 -4.47
C ILE A 28 6.15 -13.51 -3.91
N LYS A 29 4.95 -12.95 -3.90
CA LYS A 29 3.73 -13.62 -3.41
C LYS A 29 3.85 -14.08 -1.95
N ASP A 30 4.42 -13.21 -1.11
CA ASP A 30 4.61 -13.46 0.31
C ASP A 30 3.44 -12.86 1.10
N TYR A 31 2.48 -13.71 1.47
CA TYR A 31 1.28 -13.29 2.20
C TYR A 31 1.63 -12.67 3.56
N GLY A 32 2.50 -13.30 4.33
CA GLY A 32 2.90 -12.80 5.65
C GLY A 32 3.55 -11.43 5.57
N GLY A 33 4.48 -11.24 4.64
CA GLY A 33 5.12 -9.96 4.41
C GLY A 33 4.15 -8.91 3.90
N PHE A 34 3.29 -9.30 2.94
CA PHE A 34 2.32 -8.38 2.35
C PHE A 34 1.35 -7.81 3.38
N THR A 35 0.91 -8.63 4.34
CA THR A 35 -0.06 -8.22 5.36
C THR A 35 0.57 -7.67 6.64
N ARG A 36 1.89 -7.49 6.66
CA ARG A 36 2.64 -7.07 7.86
C ARG A 36 2.05 -5.83 8.53
N ASP A 37 1.68 -4.82 7.74
CA ASP A 37 1.21 -3.53 8.25
C ASP A 37 -0.32 -3.39 8.22
N PHE A 38 -1.04 -4.47 7.92
CA PHE A 38 -2.49 -4.43 7.84
C PHE A 38 -3.13 -4.25 9.21
N SER A 39 -4.18 -3.44 9.27
CA SER A 39 -5.02 -3.36 10.45
C SER A 39 -5.78 -4.69 10.63
N THR A 40 -6.28 -4.94 11.84
CA THR A 40 -7.09 -6.13 12.12
C THR A 40 -8.31 -6.20 11.19
N GLN A 41 -8.97 -5.07 10.99
CA GLN A 41 -10.14 -5.00 10.12
C GLN A 41 -9.80 -5.39 8.68
N MET A 42 -8.68 -4.91 8.16
CA MET A 42 -8.25 -5.23 6.81
C MET A 42 -7.89 -6.71 6.65
N LEU A 43 -7.31 -7.32 7.68
CA LEU A 43 -6.98 -8.74 7.67
C LEU A 43 -8.20 -9.64 7.50
N PHE A 44 -9.36 -9.24 8.01
CA PHE A 44 -10.59 -10.00 7.82
C PHE A 44 -11.02 -10.11 6.36
N GLY A 45 -10.73 -9.08 5.56
CA GLY A 45 -11.09 -9.05 4.15
C GLY A 45 -10.02 -9.59 3.20
N ALA A 46 -8.80 -9.78 3.68
CA ALA A 46 -7.64 -10.15 2.85
C ALA A 46 -7.10 -11.52 3.27
N ASN A 47 -7.86 -12.59 2.99
CA ASN A 47 -7.40 -13.93 3.35
C ASN A 47 -6.40 -14.46 2.32
N GLU A 48 -5.61 -15.45 2.75
CA GLU A 48 -4.52 -16.00 1.96
C GLU A 48 -4.98 -16.64 0.65
N VAL A 49 -6.13 -17.30 0.66
CA VAL A 49 -6.66 -17.98 -0.54
C VAL A 49 -7.03 -16.95 -1.61
N GLU A 50 -7.78 -15.92 -1.23
CA GLU A 50 -8.21 -14.87 -2.17
C GLU A 50 -7.02 -14.08 -2.72
N LEU A 51 -6.08 -13.74 -1.86
CA LEU A 51 -4.88 -13.01 -2.29
C LEU A 51 -4.03 -13.85 -3.22
N GLY A 52 -3.90 -15.15 -2.93
CA GLY A 52 -3.20 -16.08 -3.80
C GLY A 52 -3.82 -16.17 -5.18
N LYS A 53 -5.16 -16.15 -5.27
CA LYS A 53 -5.86 -16.13 -6.56
C LYS A 53 -5.59 -14.85 -7.34
N GLN A 54 -5.59 -13.70 -6.66
CA GLN A 54 -5.28 -12.43 -7.29
C GLN A 54 -3.86 -12.42 -7.85
N TRP A 55 -2.89 -12.90 -7.07
CA TRP A 55 -1.50 -12.97 -7.52
C TRP A 55 -1.32 -13.93 -8.71
N ALA A 56 -2.07 -15.03 -8.74
CA ALA A 56 -1.98 -15.99 -9.83
C ALA A 56 -2.58 -15.46 -11.14
N ASN A 57 -3.58 -14.59 -11.05
CA ASN A 57 -4.36 -14.14 -12.22
C ASN A 57 -4.10 -12.69 -12.63
N ASN A 58 -3.33 -11.93 -11.86
CA ASN A 58 -3.12 -10.50 -12.14
C ASN A 58 -1.64 -10.17 -12.17
N LYS A 59 -1.09 -10.07 -13.37
CA LYS A 59 0.33 -9.74 -13.57
C LYS A 59 0.67 -8.31 -13.14
N LEU A 60 -0.32 -7.42 -13.06
CA LEU A 60 -0.08 -6.05 -12.65
C LEU A 60 0.50 -5.99 -11.23
N ILE A 61 -0.03 -6.79 -10.33
CA ILE A 61 0.37 -6.72 -8.91
C ILE A 61 1.56 -7.63 -8.55
N THR A 62 2.06 -8.43 -9.49
CA THR A 62 3.19 -9.32 -9.23
C THR A 62 4.46 -8.96 -10.00
N ASN A 63 4.44 -7.87 -10.76
CA ASN A 63 5.58 -7.41 -11.55
C ASN A 63 5.80 -5.91 -11.37
N LEU A 64 5.62 -5.41 -10.17
CA LEU A 64 5.75 -3.99 -9.86
C LEU A 64 7.21 -3.58 -9.80
N HIS A 65 7.53 -2.40 -10.34
CA HIS A 65 8.85 -1.82 -10.16
C HIS A 65 9.06 -1.50 -8.68
N GLU A 66 10.28 -1.70 -8.22
CA GLU A 66 10.65 -1.41 -6.83
C GLU A 66 10.76 0.09 -6.57
N THR A 67 10.93 0.89 -7.62
CA THR A 67 10.92 2.33 -7.53
C THR A 67 9.51 2.85 -7.78
N PHE A 68 9.09 3.83 -7.00
CA PHE A 68 7.76 4.42 -7.07
C PHE A 68 7.85 5.88 -6.62
N GLU A 69 6.81 6.66 -6.89
CA GLU A 69 6.81 8.09 -6.59
C GLU A 69 5.55 8.51 -5.85
N PRO A 70 5.62 8.75 -4.53
CA PRO A 70 4.53 9.38 -3.80
C PRO A 70 4.39 10.83 -4.27
N PHE A 71 3.17 11.27 -4.56
CA PHE A 71 2.96 12.61 -5.09
C PHE A 71 1.91 13.43 -4.38
N GLY A 72 1.30 12.92 -3.33
CA GLY A 72 0.36 13.71 -2.55
C GLY A 72 -0.34 12.92 -1.47
N CYS A 73 -1.04 13.65 -0.63
CA CYS A 73 -1.83 13.08 0.47
C CYS A 73 -3.20 13.73 0.47
N LEU A 74 -4.23 12.92 0.73
CA LEU A 74 -5.59 13.39 0.94
C LEU A 74 -5.99 13.08 2.37
N ARG A 75 -6.47 14.09 3.07
CA ARG A 75 -6.94 13.94 4.44
C ARG A 75 -8.45 13.94 4.46
N ARG A 76 -9.03 12.93 5.09
CA ARG A 76 -10.48 12.81 5.18
C ARG A 76 -10.84 12.24 6.55
N GLY A 77 -11.39 13.08 7.42
CA GLY A 77 -11.69 12.66 8.78
C GLY A 77 -10.42 12.24 9.51
N GLU A 78 -10.40 11.02 10.00
CA GLU A 78 -9.28 10.45 10.73
C GLU A 78 -8.35 9.61 9.84
N HIS A 79 -8.55 9.68 8.52
CA HIS A 79 -7.78 8.87 7.58
C HIS A 79 -6.96 9.74 6.63
N ILE A 80 -5.84 9.19 6.21
CA ILE A 80 -4.99 9.82 5.21
C ILE A 80 -4.77 8.83 4.08
N THR A 81 -5.03 9.27 2.85
CA THR A 81 -4.71 8.50 1.65
C THR A 81 -3.45 9.06 1.02
N VAL A 82 -2.42 8.24 0.92
CA VAL A 82 -1.20 8.60 0.19
C VAL A 82 -1.35 8.14 -1.25
N LEU A 83 -1.13 9.05 -2.18
CA LEU A 83 -1.22 8.78 -3.61
C LEU A 83 0.17 8.50 -4.17
N ILE A 84 0.30 7.38 -4.86
CA ILE A 84 1.60 6.89 -5.32
C ILE A 84 1.52 6.55 -6.81
N LYS A 85 2.49 7.06 -7.57
CA LYS A 85 2.64 6.67 -8.97
C LYS A 85 3.50 5.41 -9.02
N GLN A 86 2.93 4.35 -9.57
CA GLN A 86 3.56 3.04 -9.66
C GLN A 86 3.65 2.61 -11.12
N THR A 87 4.78 2.02 -11.48
CA THR A 87 4.95 1.42 -12.81
C THR A 87 5.18 -0.08 -12.68
N ASN A 88 5.04 -0.79 -13.80
CA ASN A 88 5.12 -2.24 -13.85
C ASN A 88 6.23 -2.66 -14.81
N LYS A 89 6.92 -3.76 -14.49
CA LYS A 89 8.05 -4.26 -15.30
C LYS A 89 7.61 -4.84 -16.65
N GLU A 90 6.38 -5.32 -16.76
CA GLU A 90 5.86 -5.97 -17.96
C GLU A 90 4.76 -5.17 -18.65
N ILE A 91 3.96 -4.43 -17.90
CA ILE A 91 2.80 -3.70 -18.43
C ILE A 91 3.17 -2.23 -18.55
N PRO A 92 3.14 -1.64 -19.75
CA PRO A 92 3.49 -0.22 -19.89
C PRO A 92 2.41 0.68 -19.30
N GLY A 93 2.82 1.88 -18.91
CA GLY A 93 1.94 2.90 -18.38
C GLY A 93 2.20 3.19 -16.91
N GLU A 94 1.47 4.19 -16.42
CA GLU A 94 1.55 4.61 -15.03
C GLU A 94 0.25 4.26 -14.32
N PHE A 95 0.36 3.79 -13.07
CA PHE A 95 -0.78 3.31 -12.31
C PHE A 95 -0.86 4.06 -10.98
N LEU A 96 -2.07 4.30 -10.54
CA LEU A 96 -2.31 4.95 -9.24
C LEU A 96 -2.32 3.93 -8.13
N GLY A 97 -1.37 4.07 -7.19
CA GLY A 97 -1.39 3.34 -5.93
C GLY A 97 -2.03 4.20 -4.86
N ARG A 98 -2.82 3.59 -3.99
CA ARG A 98 -3.45 4.25 -2.86
C ARG A 98 -3.15 3.50 -1.58
N LEU A 99 -2.67 4.23 -0.57
CA LEU A 99 -2.38 3.68 0.73
C LEU A 99 -3.16 4.47 1.76
N VAL A 100 -4.14 3.85 2.41
CA VAL A 100 -4.96 4.53 3.42
C VAL A 100 -4.49 4.13 4.81
N LEU A 101 -4.09 5.13 5.58
CA LEU A 101 -3.55 4.94 6.92
C LEU A 101 -4.57 5.38 7.96
N GLY A 102 -4.69 4.58 9.03
CA GLY A 102 -5.49 4.93 10.19
C GLY A 102 -4.72 5.87 11.11
N VAL A 103 -5.47 6.64 11.90
CA VAL A 103 -4.90 7.71 12.71
C VAL A 103 -4.23 7.21 13.98
N GLU A 104 -4.78 6.19 14.62
CA GLU A 104 -4.37 5.83 15.98
C GLU A 104 -3.10 4.97 16.03
N ASP A 105 -2.99 4.00 15.14
CA ASP A 105 -1.91 3.01 15.19
C ASP A 105 -1.02 3.02 13.95
N LEU A 106 -1.24 3.94 13.03
CA LEU A 106 -0.50 4.04 11.77
C LEU A 106 -0.58 2.76 10.94
N SER A 107 -1.62 1.97 11.16
CA SER A 107 -1.84 0.74 10.41
C SER A 107 -2.43 1.02 9.05
N LEU A 108 -2.07 0.19 8.08
CA LEU A 108 -2.71 0.22 6.77
C LEU A 108 -4.13 -0.32 6.88
N ILE A 109 -5.10 0.47 6.49
CA ILE A 109 -6.52 0.10 6.54
C ILE A 109 -7.12 -0.14 5.16
N HIS A 110 -6.44 0.28 4.10
CA HIS A 110 -6.92 0.07 2.73
C HIS A 110 -5.79 0.34 1.73
N ILE A 111 -5.82 -0.38 0.63
CA ILE A 111 -4.89 -0.17 -0.48
C ILE A 111 -5.64 0.29 -1.72
#